data_08eb8fda1e907c28f2aeb4af377c21db
#
_entry.id   08eb8fda1e907c28f2aeb4af377c21db
#
_cell.length_a   1.000
_cell.length_b   1.000
_cell.length_c   1.000
_cell.angle_alpha   90.00
_cell.angle_beta   90.00
_cell.angle_gamma   90.00
#
_symmetry.space_group_name_H-M   'P 1'
#
loop_
_entity.id
_entity.type
_entity.pdbx_description
1 polymer ?
#
loop_
_entity_poly.entity_id
_entity_poly.type
_entity_poly.pdbx_seq_one_letter_code
_entity_poly.pdbx_strand_id
1 'polypeptide(L)'
;PHPEIKGRFQVAYGHRRLAATKELGIKVRAVVRQLTDDQLVVSQGQENSARTNLSYVERALFGLRLEQHGFGRDIIMAALGVDKAALSKMLIVTRQVPLPLISAIGPAPEIGRRRWLELGEHLETAAAEPIIAELSADNYRKMSSDERFQRALILATNKPASAKATATPKSITGVPVTFKRTPARATFVFDSKA
;
A
#
# COMPACT_ATOMS: atom_id res chain seq x y z
N PRO A 1 29.44 -6.30 14.44
CA PRO A 1 29.93 -5.06 15.06
C PRO A 1 29.07 -3.86 14.62
N HIS A 2 28.97 -2.83 15.46
CA HIS A 2 28.32 -1.58 15.10
C HIS A 2 29.24 -0.78 14.17
N PRO A 3 28.73 -0.20 13.07
CA PRO A 3 29.59 0.51 12.10
C PRO A 3 30.30 1.72 12.70
N GLU A 4 29.63 2.47 13.61
CA GLU A 4 30.14 3.74 14.16
C GLU A 4 30.64 3.64 15.61
N ILE A 5 30.19 2.65 16.38
CA ILE A 5 30.49 2.58 17.81
C ILE A 5 31.36 1.36 18.11
N LYS A 6 32.65 1.63 18.38
CA LYS A 6 33.61 0.59 18.71
C LYS A 6 33.20 -0.20 19.97
N GLY A 7 33.27 -1.53 19.90
CA GLY A 7 32.91 -2.43 21.01
C GLY A 7 31.42 -2.68 21.17
N ARG A 8 30.55 -2.11 20.31
CA ARG A 8 29.12 -2.43 20.27
C ARG A 8 28.75 -3.31 19.07
N PHE A 9 27.57 -3.92 19.17
CA PHE A 9 27.03 -4.79 18.13
C PHE A 9 25.66 -4.28 17.72
N GLN A 10 25.35 -4.38 16.44
CA GLN A 10 24.03 -4.13 15.90
C GLN A 10 23.30 -5.46 15.76
N VAL A 11 22.06 -5.54 16.24
CA VAL A 11 21.24 -6.75 16.19
C VAL A 11 20.60 -6.87 14.82
N ALA A 12 20.95 -7.91 14.06
CA ALA A 12 20.34 -8.18 12.77
C ALA A 12 18.93 -8.76 12.91
N TYR A 13 18.74 -9.70 13.84
CA TYR A 13 17.46 -10.35 14.13
C TYR A 13 17.44 -10.90 15.56
N GLY A 14 16.25 -11.30 16.05
CA GLY A 14 16.10 -11.85 17.40
C GLY A 14 15.91 -10.79 18.50
N HIS A 15 15.45 -9.58 18.16
CA HIS A 15 15.22 -8.47 19.10
C HIS A 15 14.31 -8.86 20.28
N ARG A 16 13.24 -9.63 20.04
CA ARG A 16 12.34 -10.09 21.11
C ARG A 16 13.03 -11.03 22.07
N ARG A 17 13.88 -11.96 21.58
CA ARG A 17 14.66 -12.87 22.40
C ARG A 17 15.68 -12.13 23.24
N LEU A 18 16.35 -11.13 22.62
CA LEU A 18 17.30 -10.28 23.33
C LEU A 18 16.62 -9.48 24.44
N ALA A 19 15.43 -8.90 24.18
CA ALA A 19 14.66 -8.19 25.20
C ALA A 19 14.29 -9.12 26.37
N ALA A 20 13.75 -10.30 26.09
CA ALA A 20 13.38 -11.27 27.10
C ALA A 20 14.59 -11.73 27.95
N THR A 21 15.73 -12.02 27.33
CA THR A 21 16.95 -12.39 28.09
C THR A 21 17.48 -11.27 28.95
N LYS A 22 17.33 -10.01 28.49
CA LYS A 22 17.69 -8.82 29.27
C LYS A 22 16.81 -8.67 30.51
N GLU A 23 15.48 -8.86 30.38
CA GLU A 23 14.54 -8.82 31.50
C GLU A 23 14.80 -9.91 32.53
N LEU A 24 15.17 -11.11 32.03
CA LEU A 24 15.47 -12.25 32.88
C LEU A 24 16.90 -12.23 33.52
N GLY A 25 17.72 -11.24 33.14
CA GLY A 25 19.12 -11.14 33.63
C GLY A 25 20.04 -12.26 33.17
N ILE A 26 19.66 -12.99 32.10
CA ILE A 26 20.46 -14.16 31.62
C ILE A 26 21.28 -13.78 30.39
N LYS A 27 22.40 -14.52 30.19
CA LYS A 27 23.26 -14.30 29.01
C LYS A 27 22.60 -14.85 27.75
N VAL A 28 22.69 -14.07 26.64
CA VAL A 28 22.26 -14.50 25.32
C VAL A 28 23.44 -15.10 24.54
N ARG A 29 23.22 -16.23 23.85
CA ARG A 29 24.16 -16.73 22.84
C ARG A 29 23.88 -16.02 21.52
N ALA A 30 24.88 -15.34 20.99
CA ALA A 30 24.80 -14.62 19.72
C ALA A 30 25.96 -15.00 18.80
N VAL A 31 25.70 -15.07 17.50
CA VAL A 31 26.73 -15.21 16.47
C VAL A 31 27.07 -13.80 15.98
N VAL A 32 28.34 -13.43 16.14
CA VAL A 32 28.85 -12.14 15.67
C VAL A 32 29.44 -12.35 14.27
N ARG A 33 28.97 -11.55 13.30
CA ARG A 33 29.49 -11.53 11.93
C ARG A 33 29.83 -10.09 11.53
N GLN A 34 30.82 -9.93 10.69
CA GLN A 34 31.04 -8.65 9.97
C GLN A 34 30.16 -8.70 8.72
N LEU A 35 29.20 -7.81 8.63
CA LEU A 35 28.27 -7.70 7.49
C LEU A 35 28.34 -6.27 6.95
N THR A 36 28.26 -6.13 5.63
CA THR A 36 27.95 -4.86 5.01
C THR A 36 26.45 -4.54 5.20
N ASP A 37 26.04 -3.32 4.95
CA ASP A 37 24.61 -2.93 5.06
C ASP A 37 23.73 -3.78 4.15
N ASP A 38 24.18 -4.06 2.93
CA ASP A 38 23.48 -4.96 1.98
C ASP A 38 23.32 -6.38 2.56
N GLN A 39 24.38 -6.94 3.11
CA GLN A 39 24.36 -8.28 3.72
C GLN A 39 23.46 -8.30 4.95
N LEU A 40 23.44 -7.22 5.74
CA LEU A 40 22.55 -7.10 6.89
C LEU A 40 21.09 -7.09 6.46
N VAL A 41 20.74 -6.29 5.46
CA VAL A 41 19.38 -6.20 4.90
C VAL A 41 18.93 -7.53 4.31
N VAL A 42 19.79 -8.20 3.52
CA VAL A 42 19.49 -9.53 2.99
C VAL A 42 19.24 -10.54 4.11
N SER A 43 20.10 -10.55 5.14
CA SER A 43 19.96 -11.46 6.28
C SER A 43 18.65 -11.21 7.06
N GLN A 44 18.29 -9.94 7.28
CA GLN A 44 17.02 -9.57 7.93
C GLN A 44 15.81 -9.93 7.08
N GLY A 45 15.88 -9.68 5.78
CA GLY A 45 14.81 -9.99 4.84
C GLY A 45 14.55 -11.50 4.74
N GLN A 46 15.61 -12.28 4.65
CA GLN A 46 15.52 -13.75 4.61
C GLN A 46 14.97 -14.34 5.92
N GLU A 47 15.39 -13.83 7.07
CA GLU A 47 14.84 -14.26 8.37
C GLU A 47 13.33 -13.93 8.47
N ASN A 48 12.95 -12.72 8.07
CA ASN A 48 11.54 -12.31 8.03
C ASN A 48 10.73 -13.12 7.01
N SER A 49 11.30 -13.44 5.86
CA SER A 49 10.62 -14.26 4.84
C SER A 49 10.50 -15.73 5.25
N ALA A 50 11.44 -16.24 6.04
CA ALA A 50 11.39 -17.58 6.63
C ALA A 50 10.33 -17.68 7.74
N ARG A 51 9.93 -16.56 8.34
CA ARG A 51 8.72 -16.50 9.17
C ARG A 51 7.53 -16.61 8.25
N THR A 52 6.86 -17.74 8.27
CA THR A 52 5.78 -18.20 7.39
C THR A 52 4.54 -17.27 7.29
N ASN A 53 4.59 -16.02 7.78
CA ASN A 53 3.40 -15.23 8.05
C ASN A 53 3.36 -13.82 7.44
N LEU A 54 4.32 -13.42 6.59
CA LEU A 54 4.20 -12.13 5.89
C LEU A 54 3.23 -12.26 4.71
N SER A 55 2.19 -11.45 4.72
CA SER A 55 1.27 -11.32 3.61
C SER A 55 1.95 -10.75 2.37
N TYR A 56 1.28 -10.88 1.22
CA TYR A 56 1.80 -10.33 -0.03
C TYR A 56 2.07 -8.82 0.05
N VAL A 57 1.15 -8.05 0.65
CA VAL A 57 1.29 -6.59 0.75
C VAL A 57 2.39 -6.18 1.72
N GLU A 58 2.60 -6.90 2.82
CA GLU A 58 3.69 -6.62 3.75
C GLU A 58 5.06 -6.84 3.09
N ARG A 59 5.19 -7.88 2.27
CA ARG A 59 6.40 -8.11 1.46
C ARG A 59 6.58 -7.01 0.41
N ALA A 60 5.52 -6.55 -0.23
CA ALA A 60 5.55 -5.44 -1.18
C ALA A 60 5.98 -4.12 -0.51
N LEU A 61 5.44 -3.81 0.67
CA LEU A 61 5.83 -2.64 1.46
C LEU A 61 7.28 -2.72 1.95
N PHE A 62 7.77 -3.89 2.31
CA PHE A 62 9.18 -4.08 2.66
C PHE A 62 10.08 -3.78 1.46
N GLY A 63 9.75 -4.30 0.27
CA GLY A 63 10.47 -4.00 -0.97
C GLY A 63 10.47 -2.51 -1.30
N LEU A 64 9.32 -1.82 -1.14
CA LEU A 64 9.23 -0.38 -1.34
C LEU A 64 10.14 0.40 -0.38
N ARG A 65 10.16 0.03 0.90
CA ARG A 65 11.04 0.69 1.89
C ARG A 65 12.51 0.53 1.53
N LEU A 66 12.94 -0.65 1.09
CA LEU A 66 14.30 -0.87 0.65
C LEU A 66 14.64 -0.03 -0.59
N GLU A 67 13.72 0.06 -1.56
CA GLU A 67 13.88 0.94 -2.73
C GLU A 67 14.05 2.41 -2.30
N GLN A 68 13.24 2.89 -1.36
CA GLN A 68 13.30 4.25 -0.81
C GLN A 68 14.60 4.53 -0.04
N HIS A 69 15.18 3.51 0.60
CA HIS A 69 16.49 3.60 1.24
C HIS A 69 17.68 3.48 0.27
N GLY A 70 17.40 3.39 -1.03
CA GLY A 70 18.44 3.37 -2.07
C GLY A 70 19.08 2.01 -2.34
N PHE A 71 18.55 0.92 -1.79
CA PHE A 71 19.05 -0.43 -2.09
C PHE A 71 18.77 -0.82 -3.54
N GLY A 72 19.75 -1.42 -4.20
CA GLY A 72 19.64 -1.93 -5.56
C GLY A 72 18.63 -3.07 -5.66
N ARG A 73 18.02 -3.22 -6.85
CA ARG A 73 17.00 -4.26 -7.08
C ARG A 73 17.49 -5.68 -6.79
N ASP A 74 18.76 -5.96 -7.04
CA ASP A 74 19.36 -7.28 -6.77
C ASP A 74 19.37 -7.58 -5.26
N ILE A 75 19.68 -6.59 -4.42
CA ILE A 75 19.63 -6.71 -2.98
C ILE A 75 18.21 -6.91 -2.50
N ILE A 76 17.25 -6.16 -3.06
CA ILE A 76 15.83 -6.29 -2.71
C ILE A 76 15.29 -7.68 -3.09
N MET A 77 15.63 -8.16 -4.28
CA MET A 77 15.25 -9.51 -4.72
C MET A 77 15.83 -10.59 -3.80
N ALA A 78 17.11 -10.47 -3.42
CA ALA A 78 17.77 -11.40 -2.51
C ALA A 78 17.13 -11.36 -1.11
N ALA A 79 16.81 -10.17 -0.58
CA ALA A 79 16.17 -10.00 0.73
C ALA A 79 14.75 -10.58 0.78
N LEU A 80 13.99 -10.45 -0.31
CA LEU A 80 12.61 -10.97 -0.41
C LEU A 80 12.53 -12.42 -0.89
N GLY A 81 13.63 -12.98 -1.43
CA GLY A 81 13.64 -14.30 -2.04
C GLY A 81 12.70 -14.37 -3.27
N VAL A 82 12.73 -13.36 -4.13
CA VAL A 82 11.85 -13.25 -5.30
C VAL A 82 12.64 -12.94 -6.57
N ASP A 83 12.05 -13.25 -7.71
CA ASP A 83 12.57 -12.87 -9.01
C ASP A 83 12.21 -11.42 -9.42
N LYS A 84 12.79 -10.94 -10.50
CA LYS A 84 12.57 -9.59 -11.04
C LYS A 84 11.10 -9.32 -11.39
N ALA A 85 10.40 -10.33 -11.91
CA ALA A 85 9.00 -10.17 -12.31
C ALA A 85 8.09 -10.04 -11.08
N ALA A 86 8.34 -10.83 -10.04
CA ALA A 86 7.61 -10.76 -8.78
C ALA A 86 7.86 -9.43 -8.07
N LEU A 87 9.12 -8.97 -7.97
CA LEU A 87 9.46 -7.68 -7.39
C LEU A 87 8.76 -6.53 -8.14
N SER A 88 8.81 -6.54 -9.48
CA SER A 88 8.15 -5.51 -10.29
C SER A 88 6.65 -5.43 -9.99
N LYS A 89 5.96 -6.56 -9.88
CA LYS A 89 4.53 -6.61 -9.55
C LYS A 89 4.22 -6.14 -8.13
N MET A 90 5.10 -6.43 -7.16
CA MET A 90 4.98 -5.91 -5.79
C MET A 90 5.09 -4.38 -5.76
N LEU A 91 6.07 -3.81 -6.47
CA LEU A 91 6.25 -2.37 -6.55
C LEU A 91 5.13 -1.66 -7.32
N ILE A 92 4.52 -2.31 -8.33
CA ILE A 92 3.33 -1.78 -9.00
C ILE A 92 2.18 -1.63 -8.00
N VAL A 93 1.89 -2.63 -7.20
CA VAL A 93 0.82 -2.56 -6.17
C VAL A 93 1.06 -1.38 -5.22
N THR A 94 2.29 -1.19 -4.73
CA THR A 94 2.59 -0.10 -3.79
C THR A 94 2.55 1.30 -4.42
N ARG A 95 2.58 1.39 -5.75
CA ARG A 95 2.42 2.65 -6.49
C ARG A 95 0.97 2.95 -6.85
N GLN A 96 0.19 1.91 -7.17
CA GLN A 96 -1.22 2.04 -7.56
C GLN A 96 -2.15 2.14 -6.36
N VAL A 97 -1.85 1.42 -5.27
CA VAL A 97 -2.66 1.46 -4.05
C VAL A 97 -2.02 2.41 -3.04
N PRO A 98 -2.67 3.52 -2.67
CA PRO A 98 -2.13 4.48 -1.72
C PRO A 98 -1.79 3.86 -0.36
N LEU A 99 -0.66 4.24 0.23
CA LEU A 99 -0.23 3.73 1.54
C LEU A 99 -1.30 3.90 2.65
N PRO A 100 -2.05 5.02 2.73
CA PRO A 100 -3.14 5.14 3.69
C PRO A 100 -4.22 4.07 3.51
N LEU A 101 -4.55 3.69 2.26
CA LEU A 101 -5.53 2.64 1.99
C LEU A 101 -4.99 1.26 2.38
N ILE A 102 -3.72 0.96 2.06
CA ILE A 102 -3.07 -0.28 2.52
C ILE A 102 -3.10 -0.36 4.05
N SER A 103 -2.82 0.75 4.74
CA SER A 103 -2.86 0.81 6.21
C SER A 103 -4.28 0.61 6.77
N ALA A 104 -5.30 1.16 6.13
CA ALA A 104 -6.71 0.97 6.52
C ALA A 104 -7.18 -0.47 6.32
N ILE A 105 -6.74 -1.13 5.25
CA ILE A 105 -7.03 -2.55 4.98
C ILE A 105 -6.28 -3.43 5.98
N GLY A 106 -4.97 -3.23 6.15
CA GLY A 106 -4.09 -4.06 6.95
C GLY A 106 -3.44 -5.20 6.15
N PRO A 107 -2.88 -6.24 6.82
CA PRO A 107 -2.04 -7.24 6.19
C PRO A 107 -2.74 -8.14 5.17
N ALA A 108 -4.02 -8.44 5.35
CA ALA A 108 -4.83 -9.27 4.45
C ALA A 108 -4.10 -10.55 3.97
N PRO A 109 -3.79 -11.50 4.88
CA PRO A 109 -2.91 -12.63 4.59
C PRO A 109 -3.45 -13.59 3.51
N GLU A 110 -4.76 -13.72 3.40
CA GLU A 110 -5.41 -14.58 2.38
C GLU A 110 -5.46 -13.91 1.00
N ILE A 111 -5.11 -12.61 0.91
CA ILE A 111 -5.20 -11.86 -0.32
C ILE A 111 -3.87 -11.92 -1.09
N GLY A 112 -3.90 -12.65 -2.19
CA GLY A 112 -2.75 -12.83 -3.08
C GLY A 112 -2.54 -11.69 -4.07
N ARG A 113 -1.41 -11.79 -4.81
CA ARG A 113 -0.96 -10.82 -5.82
C ARG A 113 -2.05 -10.33 -6.77
N ARG A 114 -2.83 -11.25 -7.35
CA ARG A 114 -3.82 -10.93 -8.38
C ARG A 114 -4.86 -9.94 -7.86
N ARG A 115 -5.34 -10.15 -6.66
CA ARG A 115 -6.37 -9.31 -6.06
C ARG A 115 -5.87 -7.91 -5.72
N TRP A 116 -4.61 -7.80 -5.24
CA TRP A 116 -4.00 -6.50 -4.98
C TRP A 116 -3.76 -5.69 -6.26
N LEU A 117 -3.38 -6.34 -7.38
CA LEU A 117 -3.27 -5.68 -8.68
C LEU A 117 -4.64 -5.23 -9.19
N GLU A 118 -5.66 -6.07 -9.08
CA GLU A 118 -7.05 -5.76 -9.44
C GLU A 118 -7.56 -4.51 -8.67
N LEU A 119 -7.30 -4.44 -7.37
CA LEU A 119 -7.63 -3.25 -6.58
C LEU A 119 -6.90 -2.01 -7.13
N GLY A 120 -5.60 -2.12 -7.43
CA GLY A 120 -4.82 -1.04 -8.02
C GLY A 120 -5.40 -0.52 -9.35
N GLU A 121 -5.78 -1.42 -10.24
CA GLU A 121 -6.40 -1.09 -11.53
C GLU A 121 -7.73 -0.32 -11.36
N HIS A 122 -8.56 -0.73 -10.40
CA HIS A 122 -9.81 -0.02 -10.11
C HIS A 122 -9.58 1.37 -9.51
N LEU A 123 -8.53 1.56 -8.73
CA LEU A 123 -8.18 2.85 -8.12
C LEU A 123 -7.64 3.87 -9.13
N GLU A 124 -7.22 3.49 -10.33
CA GLU A 124 -6.90 4.44 -11.40
C GLU A 124 -8.11 5.30 -11.80
N THR A 125 -9.31 4.80 -11.58
CA THR A 125 -10.58 5.47 -11.95
C THR A 125 -11.46 5.82 -10.75
N ALA A 126 -11.14 5.33 -9.56
CA ALA A 126 -11.89 5.56 -8.32
C ALA A 126 -11.05 6.34 -7.31
N ALA A 127 -11.67 7.25 -6.58
CA ALA A 127 -11.01 7.96 -5.50
C ALA A 127 -10.76 7.03 -4.31
N ALA A 128 -9.55 7.05 -3.75
CA ALA A 128 -9.19 6.24 -2.59
C ALA A 128 -9.73 6.82 -1.28
N GLU A 129 -9.87 8.13 -1.18
CA GLU A 129 -10.25 8.85 0.03
C GLU A 129 -11.59 8.40 0.64
N PRO A 130 -12.69 8.25 -0.14
CA PRO A 130 -13.95 7.75 0.40
C PRO A 130 -13.84 6.32 0.95
N ILE A 131 -13.02 5.48 0.30
CA ILE A 131 -12.78 4.09 0.73
C ILE A 131 -12.02 4.08 2.06
N ILE A 132 -10.98 4.92 2.19
CA ILE A 132 -10.21 5.07 3.42
C ILE A 132 -11.10 5.56 4.56
N ALA A 133 -11.94 6.58 4.31
CA ALA A 133 -12.86 7.12 5.29
C ALA A 133 -13.85 6.06 5.77
N GLU A 134 -14.42 5.28 4.87
CA GLU A 134 -15.35 4.19 5.21
C GLU A 134 -14.65 3.11 6.05
N LEU A 135 -13.48 2.63 5.64
CA LEU A 135 -12.74 1.59 6.37
C LEU A 135 -12.21 2.04 7.73
N SER A 136 -12.11 3.35 7.94
CA SER A 136 -11.68 3.93 9.23
C SER A 136 -12.80 4.01 10.26
N ALA A 137 -14.06 3.79 9.86
CA ALA A 137 -15.21 3.80 10.76
C ALA A 137 -15.16 2.61 11.74
N ASP A 138 -15.73 2.78 12.93
CA ASP A 138 -15.62 1.81 14.05
C ASP A 138 -16.19 0.42 13.74
N ASN A 139 -17.20 0.33 12.89
CA ASN A 139 -17.76 -0.96 12.43
C ASN A 139 -16.75 -1.80 11.64
N TYR A 140 -15.86 -1.16 10.87
CA TYR A 140 -14.85 -1.86 10.08
C TYR A 140 -13.59 -2.23 10.88
N ARG A 141 -13.32 -1.54 12.00
CA ARG A 141 -12.18 -1.89 12.88
C ARG A 141 -12.29 -3.28 13.49
N LYS A 142 -13.53 -3.80 13.65
CA LYS A 142 -13.79 -5.15 14.16
C LYS A 142 -13.66 -6.25 13.11
N MET A 143 -13.63 -5.88 11.84
CA MET A 143 -13.50 -6.83 10.73
C MET A 143 -12.05 -7.27 10.57
N SER A 144 -11.85 -8.48 10.04
CA SER A 144 -10.52 -8.95 9.63
C SER A 144 -9.97 -8.10 8.50
N SER A 145 -8.65 -8.11 8.32
CA SER A 145 -8.03 -7.37 7.21
C SER A 145 -8.43 -7.91 5.82
N ASP A 146 -8.73 -9.21 5.72
CA ASP A 146 -9.22 -9.80 4.49
C ASP A 146 -10.63 -9.30 4.14
N GLU A 147 -11.53 -9.18 5.13
CA GLU A 147 -12.87 -8.61 4.95
C GLU A 147 -12.78 -7.12 4.57
N ARG A 148 -11.89 -6.35 5.22
CA ARG A 148 -11.66 -4.94 4.84
C ARG A 148 -11.15 -4.83 3.41
N PHE A 149 -10.28 -5.72 2.97
CA PHE A 149 -9.84 -5.77 1.58
C PHE A 149 -11.00 -6.04 0.62
N GLN A 150 -11.85 -7.04 0.92
CA GLN A 150 -13.03 -7.33 0.08
C GLN A 150 -13.94 -6.10 -0.03
N ARG A 151 -14.15 -5.41 1.09
CA ARG A 151 -14.95 -4.18 1.10
C ARG A 151 -14.32 -3.08 0.26
N ALA A 152 -13.00 -2.86 0.40
CA ALA A 152 -12.26 -1.89 -0.41
C ALA A 152 -12.43 -2.16 -1.91
N LEU A 153 -12.32 -3.44 -2.31
CA LEU A 153 -12.46 -3.82 -3.71
C LEU A 153 -13.88 -3.61 -4.23
N ILE A 154 -14.91 -3.94 -3.44
CA ILE A 154 -16.31 -3.67 -3.80
C ILE A 154 -16.53 -2.16 -4.00
N LEU A 155 -16.01 -1.32 -3.10
CA LEU A 155 -16.14 0.13 -3.20
C LEU A 155 -15.38 0.71 -4.42
N ALA A 156 -14.21 0.17 -4.72
CA ALA A 156 -13.41 0.58 -5.89
C ALA A 156 -14.07 0.15 -7.21
N THR A 157 -14.74 -1.02 -7.22
CA THR A 157 -15.44 -1.58 -8.39
C THR A 157 -16.80 -0.92 -8.62
N ASN A 158 -17.54 -0.69 -7.53
CA ASN A 158 -18.78 0.09 -7.58
C ASN A 158 -18.39 1.56 -7.81
N LYS A 159 -18.13 1.89 -9.07
CA LYS A 159 -17.96 3.26 -9.52
C LYS A 159 -19.07 4.08 -8.85
N PRO A 160 -18.78 5.06 -7.98
CA PRO A 160 -19.78 6.06 -7.69
C PRO A 160 -20.17 6.59 -9.07
N ALA A 161 -21.44 6.44 -9.43
CA ALA A 161 -21.90 7.06 -10.65
C ALA A 161 -21.33 8.47 -10.59
N SER A 162 -20.36 8.75 -11.48
CA SER A 162 -19.66 10.03 -11.58
C SER A 162 -20.73 11.02 -11.16
N ALA A 163 -20.51 11.75 -10.06
CA ALA A 163 -21.39 12.85 -9.74
C ALA A 163 -21.40 13.64 -11.06
N LYS A 164 -22.42 13.40 -11.86
CA LYS A 164 -22.72 14.25 -13.00
C LYS A 164 -22.71 15.58 -12.30
N ALA A 165 -21.64 16.34 -12.53
CA ALA A 165 -21.66 17.73 -12.19
C ALA A 165 -23.02 18.16 -12.71
N THR A 166 -23.96 18.27 -11.79
CA THR A 166 -25.23 18.92 -12.05
C THR A 166 -24.80 20.33 -12.36
N ALA A 167 -24.44 20.54 -13.63
CA ALA A 167 -24.26 21.87 -14.16
C ALA A 167 -25.61 22.47 -13.90
N THR A 168 -25.74 23.20 -12.81
CA THR A 168 -26.88 24.05 -12.52
C THR A 168 -26.99 24.91 -13.77
N PRO A 169 -28.08 24.82 -14.52
CA PRO A 169 -28.24 25.65 -15.72
C PRO A 169 -28.17 27.09 -15.25
N LYS A 170 -27.08 27.80 -15.54
CA LYS A 170 -27.04 29.25 -15.35
C LYS A 170 -27.97 29.85 -16.41
N SER A 171 -29.17 30.16 -15.99
CA SER A 171 -30.06 30.99 -16.78
C SER A 171 -29.41 32.36 -16.94
N ILE A 172 -29.11 32.73 -18.16
CA ILE A 172 -28.74 34.12 -18.49
C ILE A 172 -30.07 34.88 -18.59
N THR A 173 -30.23 35.85 -17.69
CA THR A 173 -31.48 36.63 -17.59
C THR A 173 -31.88 37.18 -18.96
N GLY A 174 -33.01 36.72 -19.50
CA GLY A 174 -33.62 37.26 -20.70
C GLY A 174 -33.51 36.45 -22.00
N VAL A 175 -32.83 35.31 -22.01
CA VAL A 175 -32.78 34.43 -23.19
C VAL A 175 -32.97 32.98 -22.76
N PRO A 176 -33.91 32.21 -23.32
CA PRO A 176 -34.16 30.80 -22.98
C PRO A 176 -33.07 29.92 -23.64
N VAL A 177 -31.87 29.92 -23.01
CA VAL A 177 -30.73 29.13 -23.49
C VAL A 177 -30.19 28.26 -22.35
N THR A 178 -30.20 26.98 -22.56
CA THR A 178 -29.57 26.02 -21.63
C THR A 178 -28.15 25.69 -22.11
N PHE A 179 -27.14 25.96 -21.27
CA PHE A 179 -25.74 25.70 -21.56
C PHE A 179 -25.26 24.43 -20.87
N LYS A 180 -24.72 23.47 -21.63
CA LYS A 180 -24.14 22.23 -21.13
C LYS A 180 -22.71 22.10 -21.65
N ARG A 181 -21.72 22.02 -20.72
CA ARG A 181 -20.31 21.88 -21.05
C ARG A 181 -19.79 20.52 -20.55
N THR A 182 -19.10 19.80 -21.42
CA THR A 182 -18.26 18.67 -21.10
C THR A 182 -16.80 18.98 -21.45
N PRO A 183 -15.79 18.25 -20.94
CA PRO A 183 -14.37 18.54 -21.24
C PRO A 183 -14.04 18.57 -22.73
N ALA A 184 -14.84 17.89 -23.58
CA ALA A 184 -14.63 17.78 -25.02
C ALA A 184 -15.67 18.55 -25.85
N ARG A 185 -16.76 19.11 -25.26
CA ARG A 185 -17.86 19.69 -26.02
C ARG A 185 -18.68 20.69 -25.20
N ALA A 186 -19.02 21.83 -25.81
CA ALA A 186 -20.00 22.76 -25.29
C ALA A 186 -21.27 22.69 -26.18
N THR A 187 -22.45 22.55 -25.55
CA THR A 187 -23.73 22.48 -26.26
C THR A 187 -24.66 23.56 -25.72
N PHE A 188 -25.20 24.36 -26.63
CA PHE A 188 -26.23 25.36 -26.38
C PHE A 188 -27.55 24.79 -26.89
N VAL A 189 -28.59 24.81 -26.06
CA VAL A 189 -29.95 24.43 -26.46
C VAL A 189 -30.81 25.69 -26.36
N PHE A 190 -31.41 26.05 -27.46
CA PHE A 190 -32.32 27.19 -27.54
C PHE A 190 -33.76 26.65 -27.47
N ASP A 191 -34.53 27.07 -26.49
CA ASP A 191 -35.96 26.75 -26.43
C ASP A 191 -36.74 27.68 -27.36
N SER A 192 -37.24 27.12 -28.46
CA SER A 192 -38.04 27.84 -29.43
C SER A 192 -39.53 27.77 -29.07
N LYS A 193 -39.91 28.21 -27.87
CA LYS A 193 -41.33 28.50 -27.60
C LYS A 193 -41.50 29.99 -27.50
N ALA A 194 -41.95 30.57 -28.64
CA ALA A 194 -42.70 31.81 -28.68
C ALA A 194 -44.14 31.52 -28.24
#